data_aa355058b7743fece28acf043414d1ac
#
_entry.id   aa355058b7743fece28acf043414d1ac
#
_cell.length_a   1.000
_cell.length_b   1.000
_cell.length_c   1.000
_cell.angle_alpha   90.00
_cell.angle_beta   90.00
_cell.angle_gamma   90.00
#
_symmetry.space_group_name_H-M   'P 1'
#
loop_
_entity.id
_entity.type
_entity.pdbx_description
1 polymer ?
#
loop_
_entity_poly.entity_id
_entity_poly.type
_entity_poly.pdbx_seq_one_letter_code
_entity_poly.pdbx_strand_id
1 'polypeptide(L)'
;MDMTYYDHGTQDERWERARMFFDAKDYAAAARVLDGLVGEVPEQTGPRLLLARAYYHSAQLRRAEAELRTLVERDPVERYARLMLGRTLERQGRQEEADAQLRIAAALDGDFAGR
;
A
#
# COMPACT_ATOMS: atom_id res chain seq x y z
N MET A 1 -16.47 19.93 5.87
CA MET A 1 -16.33 18.74 6.70
C MET A 1 -15.10 18.81 7.55
N ASP A 2 -15.28 18.51 8.78
CA ASP A 2 -14.20 18.55 9.73
C ASP A 2 -13.25 17.38 9.52
N MET A 3 -11.98 17.69 9.25
CA MET A 3 -10.95 16.66 9.04
C MET A 3 -10.56 15.97 10.34
N THR A 4 -10.87 16.59 11.49
CA THR A 4 -10.44 16.05 12.78
C THR A 4 -11.02 14.68 13.08
N TYR A 5 -12.16 14.31 12.49
CA TYR A 5 -12.71 12.99 12.70
C TYR A 5 -11.71 11.91 12.30
N TYR A 6 -11.07 12.07 11.12
CA TYR A 6 -10.14 11.07 10.62
C TYR A 6 -8.80 11.08 11.36
N ASP A 7 -8.41 12.28 11.83
CA ASP A 7 -7.13 12.44 12.52
C ASP A 7 -7.26 12.40 14.04
N HIS A 8 -8.48 12.15 14.54
CA HIS A 8 -8.75 12.18 15.97
C HIS A 8 -8.23 10.90 16.64
N GLY A 9 -7.60 11.08 17.80
CA GLY A 9 -7.18 9.96 18.61
C GLY A 9 -5.70 9.67 18.52
N THR A 10 -5.28 8.67 19.27
CA THR A 10 -3.89 8.23 19.28
C THR A 10 -3.56 7.49 17.97
N GLN A 11 -2.27 7.22 17.75
CA GLN A 11 -1.85 6.46 16.59
C GLN A 11 -2.49 5.07 16.58
N ASP A 12 -2.55 4.42 17.74
CA ASP A 12 -3.19 3.09 17.85
C ASP A 12 -4.67 3.16 17.52
N GLU A 13 -5.36 4.17 18.04
CA GLU A 13 -6.79 4.35 17.76
C GLU A 13 -7.05 4.60 16.28
N ARG A 14 -6.20 5.40 15.65
CA ARG A 14 -6.34 5.68 14.21
C ARG A 14 -6.02 4.46 13.37
N TRP A 15 -5.02 3.68 13.78
CA TRP A 15 -4.70 2.43 13.10
C TRP A 15 -5.90 1.48 13.12
N GLU A 16 -6.52 1.31 14.29
CA GLU A 16 -7.70 0.46 14.40
C GLU A 16 -8.87 0.99 13.59
N ARG A 17 -9.05 2.30 13.57
CA ARG A 17 -10.11 2.92 12.77
C ARG A 17 -9.87 2.67 11.28
N ALA A 18 -8.63 2.82 10.83
CA ALA A 18 -8.28 2.57 9.44
C ALA A 18 -8.56 1.13 9.05
N ARG A 19 -8.20 0.19 9.93
CA ARG A 19 -8.45 -1.23 9.68
C ARG A 19 -9.94 -1.52 9.62
N MET A 20 -10.71 -0.91 10.48
CA MET A 20 -12.16 -1.07 10.48
C MET A 20 -12.76 -0.58 9.16
N PHE A 21 -12.34 0.59 8.69
CA PHE A 21 -12.81 1.09 7.40
C PHE A 21 -12.39 0.16 6.26
N PHE A 22 -11.15 -0.30 6.30
CA PHE A 22 -10.63 -1.18 5.26
C PHE A 22 -11.44 -2.48 5.22
N ASP A 23 -11.67 -3.09 6.37
CA ASP A 23 -12.41 -4.35 6.46
C ASP A 23 -13.87 -4.17 6.02
N ALA A 24 -14.44 -2.99 6.22
CA ALA A 24 -15.77 -2.65 5.75
C ALA A 24 -15.79 -2.26 4.27
N LYS A 25 -14.65 -2.32 3.61
CA LYS A 25 -14.47 -1.94 2.20
C LYS A 25 -14.71 -0.46 1.94
N ASP A 26 -14.62 0.35 2.98
CA ASP A 26 -14.64 1.81 2.84
C ASP A 26 -13.20 2.28 2.65
N TYR A 27 -12.68 1.99 1.46
CA TYR A 27 -11.27 2.21 1.18
C TYR A 27 -10.89 3.69 1.15
N ALA A 28 -11.82 4.54 0.71
CA ALA A 28 -11.55 5.98 0.69
C ALA A 28 -11.39 6.51 2.10
N ALA A 29 -12.27 6.10 3.03
CA ALA A 29 -12.15 6.52 4.43
C ALA A 29 -10.88 5.97 5.07
N ALA A 30 -10.56 4.69 4.79
CA ALA A 30 -9.32 4.10 5.29
C ALA A 30 -8.11 4.89 4.81
N ALA A 31 -8.08 5.26 3.54
CA ALA A 31 -6.97 6.03 2.97
C ALA A 31 -6.82 7.38 3.65
N ARG A 32 -7.92 8.05 3.98
CA ARG A 32 -7.85 9.36 4.64
C ARG A 32 -7.20 9.26 6.00
N VAL A 33 -7.59 8.24 6.78
CA VAL A 33 -6.98 8.02 8.09
C VAL A 33 -5.50 7.68 7.94
N LEU A 34 -5.19 6.77 7.01
CA LEU A 34 -3.83 6.26 6.84
C LEU A 34 -2.88 7.31 6.29
N ASP A 35 -3.35 8.19 5.42
CA ASP A 35 -2.50 9.25 4.88
C ASP A 35 -1.94 10.11 6.00
N GLY A 36 -2.80 10.52 6.94
CA GLY A 36 -2.35 11.27 8.12
C GLY A 36 -1.39 10.48 8.99
N LEU A 37 -1.70 9.20 9.20
CA LEU A 37 -0.88 8.35 10.07
C LEU A 37 0.51 8.12 9.45
N VAL A 38 0.57 7.85 8.15
CA VAL A 38 1.86 7.68 7.44
C VAL A 38 2.70 8.95 7.53
N GLY A 39 2.05 10.11 7.49
CA GLY A 39 2.77 11.39 7.65
C GLY A 39 3.44 11.52 9.01
N GLU A 40 2.85 10.92 10.05
CA GLU A 40 3.43 10.97 11.39
C GLU A 40 4.46 9.88 11.64
N VAL A 41 4.31 8.73 11.02
CA VAL A 41 5.23 7.60 11.21
C VAL A 41 5.72 7.09 9.85
N PRO A 42 6.41 7.95 9.07
CA PRO A 42 6.73 7.61 7.68
C PRO A 42 7.64 6.40 7.53
N GLU A 43 8.37 6.05 8.58
CA GLU A 43 9.30 4.92 8.53
C GLU A 43 8.60 3.57 8.74
N GLN A 44 7.34 3.56 9.19
CA GLN A 44 6.65 2.30 9.48
C GLN A 44 6.07 1.70 8.20
N THR A 45 6.33 0.41 8.00
CA THR A 45 5.87 -0.31 6.81
C THR A 45 4.36 -0.57 6.84
N GLY A 46 3.83 -0.98 8.00
CA GLY A 46 2.43 -1.40 8.11
C GLY A 46 1.42 -0.36 7.63
N PRO A 47 1.44 0.84 8.19
CA PRO A 47 0.51 1.88 7.75
C PRO A 47 0.65 2.24 6.27
N ARG A 48 1.88 2.33 5.77
CA ARG A 48 2.10 2.67 4.36
C ARG A 48 1.60 1.58 3.44
N LEU A 49 1.81 0.32 3.81
CA LEU A 49 1.33 -0.78 2.99
C LEU A 49 -0.19 -0.81 2.93
N LEU A 50 -0.84 -0.62 4.07
CA LEU A 50 -2.30 -0.59 4.10
C LEU A 50 -2.85 0.61 3.33
N LEU A 51 -2.15 1.75 3.40
CA LEU A 51 -2.50 2.93 2.61
C LEU A 51 -2.44 2.61 1.11
N ALA A 52 -1.35 1.98 0.68
CA ALA A 52 -1.22 1.58 -0.73
C ALA A 52 -2.37 0.68 -1.16
N ARG A 53 -2.74 -0.28 -0.31
CA ARG A 53 -3.84 -1.19 -0.60
C ARG A 53 -5.19 -0.45 -0.68
N ALA A 54 -5.40 0.51 0.22
CA ALA A 54 -6.62 1.31 0.20
C ALA A 54 -6.71 2.14 -1.08
N TYR A 55 -5.60 2.74 -1.49
CA TYR A 55 -5.54 3.47 -2.76
C TYR A 55 -5.81 2.54 -3.93
N TYR A 56 -5.23 1.34 -3.91
CA TYR A 56 -5.43 0.37 -4.99
C TYR A 56 -6.91 0.02 -5.13
N HIS A 57 -7.57 -0.31 -4.04
CA HIS A 57 -8.97 -0.72 -4.05
C HIS A 57 -9.92 0.42 -4.36
N SER A 58 -9.51 1.66 -4.11
CA SER A 58 -10.33 2.83 -4.44
C SER A 58 -9.95 3.44 -5.81
N ALA A 59 -9.17 2.70 -6.59
CA ALA A 59 -8.75 3.08 -7.94
C ALA A 59 -7.90 4.35 -7.98
N GLN A 60 -7.25 4.70 -6.88
CA GLN A 60 -6.30 5.80 -6.83
C GLN A 60 -4.90 5.27 -7.15
N LEU A 61 -4.74 4.84 -8.40
CA LEU A 61 -3.61 3.98 -8.76
C LEU A 61 -2.26 4.69 -8.74
N ARG A 62 -2.22 5.97 -9.10
CA ARG A 62 -0.95 6.71 -9.03
C ARG A 62 -0.50 6.89 -7.59
N ARG A 63 -1.44 7.10 -6.68
CA ARG A 63 -1.11 7.21 -5.26
C ARG A 63 -0.65 5.88 -4.69
N ALA A 64 -1.34 4.81 -5.09
CA ALA A 64 -0.91 3.47 -4.68
C ALA A 64 0.51 3.18 -5.16
N GLU A 65 0.80 3.52 -6.42
CA GLU A 65 2.12 3.32 -6.99
C GLU A 65 3.19 4.06 -6.20
N ALA A 66 2.94 5.31 -5.83
CA ALA A 66 3.92 6.11 -5.10
C ALA A 66 4.28 5.47 -3.75
N GLU A 67 3.28 4.99 -3.02
CA GLU A 67 3.54 4.34 -1.73
C GLU A 67 4.30 3.03 -1.91
N LEU A 68 3.94 2.26 -2.94
CA LEU A 68 4.59 0.98 -3.18
C LEU A 68 6.03 1.16 -3.64
N ARG A 69 6.32 2.18 -4.44
CA ARG A 69 7.71 2.44 -4.83
C ARG A 69 8.56 2.80 -3.63
N THR A 70 8.02 3.57 -2.69
CA THR A 70 8.74 3.86 -1.45
C THR A 70 9.07 2.57 -0.69
N LEU A 71 8.10 1.66 -0.59
CA LEU A 71 8.32 0.38 0.11
C LEU A 71 9.36 -0.47 -0.61
N VAL A 72 9.31 -0.55 -1.93
CA VAL A 72 10.27 -1.32 -2.72
C VAL A 72 11.68 -0.73 -2.62
N GLU A 73 11.81 0.59 -2.57
CA GLU A 73 13.11 1.22 -2.38
C GLU A 73 13.72 0.88 -1.02
N ARG A 74 12.88 0.82 0.01
CA ARG A 74 13.34 0.53 1.36
C ARG A 74 13.69 -0.94 1.56
N ASP A 75 12.93 -1.82 0.90
CA ASP A 75 13.14 -3.26 1.02
C ASP A 75 12.94 -3.92 -0.35
N PRO A 76 14.00 -3.92 -1.19
CA PRO A 76 13.89 -4.42 -2.56
C PRO A 76 13.52 -5.90 -2.69
N VAL A 77 13.68 -6.67 -1.63
CA VAL A 77 13.38 -8.11 -1.65
C VAL A 77 12.05 -8.45 -0.99
N GLU A 78 11.26 -7.45 -0.66
CA GLU A 78 9.93 -7.69 -0.11
C GLU A 78 8.99 -8.06 -1.27
N ARG A 79 8.63 -9.34 -1.34
CA ARG A 79 7.89 -9.90 -2.48
C ARG A 79 6.49 -9.27 -2.63
N TYR A 80 5.80 -9.08 -1.53
CA TYR A 80 4.41 -8.58 -1.60
C TYR A 80 4.34 -7.18 -2.18
N ALA A 81 5.25 -6.29 -1.77
CA ALA A 81 5.26 -4.93 -2.31
C ALA A 81 5.55 -4.93 -3.81
N ARG A 82 6.45 -5.81 -4.26
CA ARG A 82 6.73 -5.97 -5.69
C ARG A 82 5.50 -6.46 -6.44
N LEU A 83 4.82 -7.46 -5.89
CA LEU A 83 3.62 -8.01 -6.50
C LEU A 83 2.54 -6.92 -6.62
N MET A 84 2.30 -6.19 -5.53
CA MET A 84 1.29 -5.14 -5.53
C MET A 84 1.64 -4.01 -6.50
N LEU A 85 2.94 -3.65 -6.58
CA LEU A 85 3.37 -2.63 -7.53
C LEU A 85 3.10 -3.10 -8.97
N GLY A 86 3.43 -4.36 -9.26
CA GLY A 86 3.15 -4.92 -10.58
C GLY A 86 1.67 -4.86 -10.92
N ARG A 87 0.80 -5.28 -9.99
CA ARG A 87 -0.65 -5.25 -10.22
C ARG A 87 -1.15 -3.83 -10.41
N THR A 88 -0.59 -2.87 -9.64
CA THR A 88 -0.97 -1.47 -9.75
C THR A 88 -0.59 -0.91 -11.13
N LEU A 89 0.57 -1.29 -11.63
CA LEU A 89 1.02 -0.88 -12.96
C LEU A 89 0.18 -1.51 -14.07
N GLU A 90 -0.18 -2.79 -13.91
CA GLU A 90 -1.08 -3.45 -14.87
C GLU A 90 -2.38 -2.68 -15.02
N ARG A 91 -2.98 -2.29 -13.91
CA ARG A 91 -4.25 -1.57 -13.94
C ARG A 91 -4.14 -0.19 -14.58
N GLN A 92 -2.91 0.36 -14.63
CA GLN A 92 -2.66 1.62 -15.33
C GLN A 92 -2.31 1.41 -16.79
N GLY A 93 -2.31 0.17 -17.26
CA GLY A 93 -1.97 -0.15 -18.64
C GLY A 93 -0.48 -0.09 -18.95
N ARG A 94 0.36 -0.05 -17.92
CA ARG A 94 1.81 0.06 -18.07
C ARG A 94 2.42 -1.34 -17.99
N GLN A 95 2.19 -2.11 -19.05
CA GLN A 95 2.46 -3.55 -19.01
C GLN A 95 3.94 -3.91 -18.90
N GLU A 96 4.83 -3.18 -19.59
CA GLU A 96 6.26 -3.49 -19.51
C GLU A 96 6.81 -3.30 -18.11
N GLU A 97 6.44 -2.19 -17.49
CA GLU A 97 6.88 -1.92 -16.12
C GLU A 97 6.27 -2.92 -15.14
N ALA A 98 4.99 -3.27 -15.37
CA ALA A 98 4.31 -4.26 -14.54
C ALA A 98 5.02 -5.61 -14.63
N ASP A 99 5.35 -6.05 -15.83
CA ASP A 99 6.01 -7.33 -16.03
C ASP A 99 7.37 -7.39 -15.35
N ALA A 100 8.10 -6.28 -15.35
CA ALA A 100 9.39 -6.23 -14.65
C ALA A 100 9.22 -6.49 -13.16
N GLN A 101 8.24 -5.84 -12.53
CA GLN A 101 7.99 -6.02 -11.11
C GLN A 101 7.47 -7.43 -10.80
N LEU A 102 6.59 -7.94 -11.65
CA LEU A 102 6.02 -9.27 -11.44
C LEU A 102 7.08 -10.35 -11.60
N ARG A 103 8.02 -10.18 -12.52
CA ARG A 103 9.15 -11.13 -12.67
C ARG A 103 10.02 -11.14 -11.42
N ILE A 104 10.29 -9.96 -10.86
CA ILE A 104 11.08 -9.89 -9.63
C ILE A 104 10.33 -10.58 -8.48
N ALA A 105 9.03 -10.31 -8.35
CA ALA A 105 8.22 -10.95 -7.31
C ALA A 105 8.26 -12.48 -7.45
N ALA A 106 8.11 -12.95 -8.68
CA ALA A 106 8.15 -14.40 -8.96
C ALA A 106 9.51 -15.00 -8.64
N ALA A 107 10.59 -14.28 -8.95
CA ALA A 107 11.93 -14.76 -8.66
C ALA A 107 12.18 -14.86 -7.15
N LEU A 108 11.67 -13.88 -6.39
CA LEU A 108 11.80 -13.92 -4.93
C LEU A 108 11.05 -15.09 -4.34
N ASP A 109 9.87 -15.40 -4.87
CA ASP A 109 9.08 -16.54 -4.45
C ASP A 109 9.75 -17.84 -4.90
N GLY A 110 10.25 -17.87 -6.14
CA GLY A 110 10.89 -19.03 -6.72
C GLY A 110 12.17 -19.43 -6.01
N ASP A 111 12.87 -18.48 -5.40
CA ASP A 111 14.05 -18.78 -4.61
C ASP A 111 13.74 -19.77 -3.50
N PHE A 112 12.55 -19.70 -2.94
CA PHE A 112 12.14 -20.68 -1.94
C PHE A 112 11.65 -21.97 -2.58
N ALA A 113 10.90 -21.86 -3.67
CA ALA A 113 10.35 -23.01 -4.35
C ALA A 113 11.45 -23.88 -4.97
N GLY A 114 12.55 -23.26 -5.37
CA GLY A 114 13.66 -23.97 -5.99
C GLY A 114 14.53 -24.77 -5.04
N ARG A 115 14.25 -24.69 -3.76
CA ARG A 115 15.01 -25.46 -2.77
C ARG A 115 14.46 -26.86 -2.69
#